data_fa650550bce584b37733fb4b843082c2
#
_entry.id   fa650550bce584b37733fb4b843082c2
#
_cell.length_a   1.000
_cell.length_b   1.000
_cell.length_c   1.000
_cell.angle_alpha   90.00
_cell.angle_beta   90.00
_cell.angle_gamma   90.00
#
_symmetry.space_group_name_H-M   'P 1'
#
loop_
_entity.id
_entity.type
_entity.pdbx_description
1 polymer ?
#
loop_
_entity_poly.entity_id
_entity_poly.type
_entity_poly.pdbx_seq_one_letter_code
_entity_poly.pdbx_strand_id
1 'polypeptide(L)'
;MVKLRWMNGEYMKSMDFDKFYEMAEPYIREVIKKNLDLRKIAAMVKTRIEVFPDIAGHIDFFEELPEYDPQMYVHKKMKSTEETSLKVLKDVLPILEAQEDFSNDALYERLSAYISETGVKTGFVMWPIRTAVSGKQMTPAGATEIMEVLGKEESLERIRKGIELLEK
;
A
#
# COMPACT_ATOMS: atom_id res chain seq x y z
N MET A 1 7.82 -29.72 -0.79
CA MET A 1 6.79 -28.66 -0.62
C MET A 1 7.27 -27.29 -1.04
N VAL A 2 8.44 -26.85 -0.56
CA VAL A 2 9.01 -25.54 -0.95
C VAL A 2 9.20 -25.44 -2.48
N LYS A 3 9.72 -26.47 -3.09
CA LYS A 3 9.95 -26.51 -4.54
C LYS A 3 8.65 -26.40 -5.32
N LEU A 4 7.58 -27.03 -4.85
CA LEU A 4 6.28 -26.98 -5.50
C LEU A 4 5.69 -25.55 -5.42
N ARG A 5 5.80 -24.91 -4.27
CA ARG A 5 5.32 -23.54 -4.11
C ARG A 5 6.06 -22.59 -5.04
N TRP A 6 7.38 -22.71 -5.15
CA TRP A 6 8.18 -21.90 -6.07
C TRP A 6 7.72 -22.09 -7.52
N MET A 7 7.49 -23.33 -7.95
CA MET A 7 7.03 -23.62 -9.30
C MET A 7 5.64 -23.03 -9.57
N ASN A 8 4.73 -23.09 -8.58
CA ASN A 8 3.43 -22.47 -8.68
C ASN A 8 3.53 -20.94 -8.83
N GLY A 9 4.43 -20.32 -8.08
CA GLY A 9 4.66 -18.89 -8.15
C GLY A 9 5.15 -18.45 -9.53
N GLU A 10 6.10 -19.21 -10.10
CA GLU A 10 6.62 -18.93 -11.44
C GLU A 10 5.52 -19.12 -12.50
N TYR A 11 4.69 -20.14 -12.36
CA TYR A 11 3.57 -20.38 -13.25
C TYR A 11 2.58 -19.22 -13.21
N MET A 12 2.24 -18.72 -12.02
CA MET A 12 1.33 -17.60 -11.87
C MET A 12 1.87 -16.31 -12.48
N LYS A 13 3.18 -16.06 -12.34
CA LYS A 13 3.83 -14.88 -12.93
C LYS A 13 3.73 -14.89 -14.46
N SER A 14 3.85 -16.07 -15.08
CA SER A 14 3.81 -16.21 -16.54
C SER A 14 2.40 -16.31 -17.10
N MET A 15 1.40 -16.49 -16.25
CA MET A 15 0.01 -16.63 -16.66
C MET A 15 -0.54 -15.33 -17.26
N ASP A 16 -1.38 -15.43 -18.29
CA ASP A 16 -2.11 -14.29 -18.82
C ASP A 16 -2.94 -13.63 -17.70
N PHE A 17 -2.94 -12.29 -17.66
CA PHE A 17 -3.58 -11.56 -16.56
C PHE A 17 -5.07 -11.83 -16.46
N ASP A 18 -5.79 -11.86 -17.58
CA ASP A 18 -7.24 -12.11 -17.56
C ASP A 18 -7.56 -13.49 -16.98
N LYS A 19 -6.76 -14.47 -17.34
CA LYS A 19 -6.90 -15.83 -16.82
C LYS A 19 -6.58 -15.88 -15.33
N PHE A 20 -5.49 -15.20 -14.93
CA PHE A 20 -5.11 -15.09 -13.52
C PHE A 20 -6.23 -14.43 -12.71
N TYR A 21 -6.77 -13.32 -13.21
CA TYR A 21 -7.84 -12.59 -12.52
C TYR A 21 -9.08 -13.46 -12.34
N GLU A 22 -9.47 -14.18 -13.37
CA GLU A 22 -10.63 -15.09 -13.32
C GLU A 22 -10.48 -16.10 -12.17
N MET A 23 -9.28 -16.66 -12.02
CA MET A 23 -8.99 -17.63 -10.96
C MET A 23 -8.85 -16.99 -9.60
N ALA A 24 -8.30 -15.78 -9.54
CA ALA A 24 -8.04 -15.07 -8.29
C ALA A 24 -9.27 -14.38 -7.71
N GLU A 25 -10.20 -13.97 -8.55
CA GLU A 25 -11.36 -13.17 -8.12
C GLU A 25 -12.13 -13.77 -6.93
N PRO A 26 -12.47 -15.07 -6.91
CA PRO A 26 -13.16 -15.64 -5.75
C PRO A 26 -12.40 -15.44 -4.43
N TYR A 27 -11.07 -15.60 -4.49
CA TYR A 27 -10.22 -15.44 -3.31
C TYR A 27 -10.18 -13.98 -2.84
N ILE A 28 -10.14 -13.05 -3.80
CA ILE A 28 -10.15 -11.61 -3.50
C ILE A 28 -11.50 -11.23 -2.87
N ARG A 29 -12.61 -11.70 -3.43
CA ARG A 29 -13.95 -11.38 -2.94
C ARG A 29 -14.26 -11.96 -1.58
N GLU A 30 -13.57 -13.01 -1.15
CA GLU A 30 -13.70 -13.52 0.21
C GLU A 30 -13.24 -12.48 1.25
N VAL A 31 -12.25 -11.68 0.90
CA VAL A 31 -11.63 -10.69 1.79
C VAL A 31 -12.20 -9.29 1.56
N ILE A 32 -12.33 -8.89 0.30
CA ILE A 32 -12.73 -7.53 -0.09
C ILE A 32 -14.22 -7.48 -0.38
N LYS A 33 -14.97 -6.83 0.50
CA LYS A 33 -16.41 -6.63 0.36
C LYS A 33 -16.74 -5.24 -0.16
N LYS A 34 -15.79 -4.31 -0.05
CA LYS A 34 -15.93 -2.94 -0.54
C LYS A 34 -15.88 -2.90 -2.07
N ASN A 35 -16.42 -1.82 -2.64
CA ASN A 35 -16.39 -1.60 -4.06
C ASN A 35 -15.04 -0.99 -4.49
N LEU A 36 -14.03 -1.83 -4.61
CA LEU A 36 -12.68 -1.44 -5.01
C LEU A 36 -12.35 -2.04 -6.37
N ASP A 37 -11.28 -1.53 -7.00
CA ASP A 37 -10.81 -2.05 -8.28
C ASP A 37 -10.07 -3.37 -8.06
N LEU A 38 -10.79 -4.46 -8.15
CA LEU A 38 -10.26 -5.81 -7.87
C LEU A 38 -9.20 -6.23 -8.89
N ARG A 39 -9.28 -5.71 -10.12
CA ARG A 39 -8.27 -6.03 -11.14
C ARG A 39 -6.92 -5.44 -10.77
N LYS A 40 -6.90 -4.22 -10.23
CA LYS A 40 -5.65 -3.60 -9.75
C LYS A 40 -5.08 -4.37 -8.57
N ILE A 41 -5.93 -4.81 -7.65
CA ILE A 41 -5.51 -5.63 -6.51
C ILE A 41 -4.91 -6.95 -7.00
N ALA A 42 -5.56 -7.60 -7.96
CA ALA A 42 -5.07 -8.85 -8.54
C ALA A 42 -3.69 -8.66 -9.19
N ALA A 43 -3.51 -7.56 -9.92
CA ALA A 43 -2.23 -7.26 -10.56
C ALA A 43 -1.10 -7.14 -9.54
N MET A 44 -1.38 -6.53 -8.38
CA MET A 44 -0.39 -6.37 -7.30
C MET A 44 0.08 -7.71 -6.76
N VAL A 45 -0.83 -8.67 -6.58
CA VAL A 45 -0.49 -9.94 -5.94
C VAL A 45 0.03 -11.00 -6.91
N LYS A 46 -0.20 -10.82 -8.20
CA LYS A 46 0.16 -11.83 -9.23
C LYS A 46 1.61 -12.31 -9.10
N THR A 47 2.53 -11.40 -8.82
CA THR A 47 3.96 -11.72 -8.69
C THR A 47 4.40 -11.98 -7.25
N ARG A 48 3.48 -11.95 -6.30
CA ARG A 48 3.79 -12.03 -4.86
C ARG A 48 3.34 -13.34 -4.22
N ILE A 49 2.42 -14.07 -4.87
CA ILE A 49 1.84 -15.28 -4.30
C ILE A 49 2.42 -16.53 -4.96
N GLU A 50 2.39 -17.63 -4.24
CA GLU A 50 2.80 -18.94 -4.73
C GLU A 50 1.57 -19.84 -4.92
N VAL A 51 0.52 -19.62 -4.11
CA VAL A 51 -0.76 -20.32 -4.22
C VAL A 51 -1.88 -19.29 -3.99
N PHE A 52 -3.05 -19.55 -4.54
CA PHE A 52 -4.18 -18.60 -4.45
C PHE A 52 -4.60 -18.25 -3.02
N PRO A 53 -4.63 -19.18 -2.05
CA PRO A 53 -4.96 -18.82 -0.68
C PRO A 53 -4.04 -17.78 -0.04
N ASP A 54 -2.82 -17.57 -0.58
CA ASP A 54 -1.90 -16.54 -0.07
C ASP A 54 -2.47 -15.12 -0.26
N ILE A 55 -3.41 -14.95 -1.20
CA ILE A 55 -3.98 -13.64 -1.54
C ILE A 55 -4.51 -12.92 -0.30
N ALA A 56 -5.28 -13.62 0.53
CA ALA A 56 -5.93 -13.02 1.69
C ALA A 56 -4.94 -12.24 2.59
N GLY A 57 -3.80 -12.84 2.88
CA GLY A 57 -2.80 -12.21 3.75
C GLY A 57 -2.13 -10.98 3.14
N HIS A 58 -2.16 -10.86 1.82
CA HIS A 58 -1.55 -9.72 1.12
C HIS A 58 -2.49 -8.53 0.97
N ILE A 59 -3.81 -8.73 0.99
CA ILE A 59 -4.78 -7.69 0.62
C ILE A 59 -5.79 -7.33 1.70
N ASP A 60 -5.78 -7.99 2.84
CA ASP A 60 -6.75 -7.76 3.92
C ASP A 60 -6.82 -6.29 4.37
N PHE A 61 -5.71 -5.57 4.30
CA PHE A 61 -5.66 -4.16 4.71
C PHE A 61 -6.49 -3.25 3.79
N PHE A 62 -6.78 -3.68 2.55
CA PHE A 62 -7.64 -2.88 1.67
C PHE A 62 -9.07 -2.83 2.19
N GLU A 63 -9.53 -3.91 2.80
CA GLU A 63 -10.88 -3.97 3.37
C GLU A 63 -10.98 -3.17 4.66
N GLU A 64 -10.02 -3.36 5.56
CA GLU A 64 -10.01 -2.69 6.84
C GLU A 64 -8.57 -2.44 7.28
N LEU A 65 -8.29 -1.21 7.75
CA LEU A 65 -6.98 -0.88 8.27
C LEU A 65 -6.73 -1.68 9.57
N PRO A 66 -5.69 -2.54 9.59
CA PRO A 66 -5.39 -3.30 10.80
C PRO A 66 -4.82 -2.38 11.89
N GLU A 67 -4.95 -2.81 13.14
CA GLU A 67 -4.26 -2.14 14.24
C GLU A 67 -2.78 -2.42 14.09
N TYR A 68 -1.93 -1.43 14.36
CA TYR A 68 -0.49 -1.59 14.23
C TYR A 68 0.24 -0.73 15.26
N ASP A 69 1.47 -1.14 15.57
CA ASP A 69 2.32 -0.46 16.53
C ASP A 69 3.01 0.74 15.86
N PRO A 70 3.11 1.92 16.55
CA PRO A 70 3.85 3.07 16.01
C PRO A 70 5.30 2.73 15.64
N GLN A 71 5.89 1.72 16.25
CA GLN A 71 7.23 1.25 15.90
C GLN A 71 7.35 0.85 14.44
N MET A 72 6.24 0.54 13.78
CA MET A 72 6.22 0.19 12.36
C MET A 72 6.71 1.35 11.48
N TYR A 73 6.60 2.58 11.95
CA TYR A 73 7.11 3.76 11.23
C TYR A 73 8.63 3.85 11.27
N VAL A 74 9.27 3.18 12.23
CA VAL A 74 10.73 3.21 12.37
C VAL A 74 11.37 2.29 11.32
N HIS A 75 12.25 2.83 10.49
CA HIS A 75 12.97 2.05 9.49
C HIS A 75 14.37 2.60 9.33
N LYS A 76 15.36 1.78 9.69
CA LYS A 76 16.76 2.19 9.74
C LYS A 76 17.30 2.64 8.37
N LYS A 77 17.04 1.87 7.33
CA LYS A 77 17.52 2.18 5.97
C LYS A 77 16.89 3.45 5.40
N MET A 78 15.62 3.68 5.72
CA MET A 78 14.89 4.87 5.25
C MET A 78 15.12 6.07 6.15
N LYS A 79 15.86 5.89 7.23
CA LYS A 79 16.11 6.89 8.26
C LYS A 79 14.83 7.46 8.86
N SER A 80 13.78 6.63 8.87
CA SER A 80 12.46 6.99 9.37
C SER A 80 12.36 6.69 10.86
N THR A 81 11.81 7.62 11.62
CA THR A 81 11.50 7.47 13.04
C THR A 81 10.05 7.85 13.26
N GLU A 82 9.54 7.65 14.47
CA GLU A 82 8.18 8.08 14.79
C GLU A 82 8.03 9.59 14.62
N GLU A 83 9.02 10.35 15.09
CA GLU A 83 9.04 11.82 15.00
C GLU A 83 9.08 12.30 13.54
N THR A 84 9.99 11.75 12.72
CA THR A 84 10.10 12.17 11.33
C THR A 84 8.87 11.75 10.52
N SER A 85 8.31 10.58 10.84
CA SER A 85 7.09 10.10 10.18
C SER A 85 5.91 11.01 10.48
N LEU A 86 5.76 11.44 11.73
CA LEU A 86 4.71 12.38 12.11
C LEU A 86 4.81 13.68 11.31
N LYS A 87 6.03 14.21 11.21
CA LYS A 87 6.26 15.44 10.42
C LYS A 87 5.89 15.24 8.95
N VAL A 88 6.34 14.13 8.35
CA VAL A 88 6.04 13.82 6.96
C VAL A 88 4.53 13.72 6.74
N LEU A 89 3.82 12.98 7.59
CA LEU A 89 2.37 12.82 7.45
C LEU A 89 1.64 14.15 7.58
N LYS A 90 2.06 15.01 8.51
CA LYS A 90 1.47 16.35 8.68
C LYS A 90 1.73 17.24 7.45
N ASP A 91 2.92 17.12 6.87
CA ASP A 91 3.29 17.92 5.70
C ASP A 91 2.54 17.48 4.44
N VAL A 92 2.41 16.15 4.22
CA VAL A 92 1.77 15.62 3.02
C VAL A 92 0.24 15.65 3.07
N LEU A 93 -0.34 15.67 4.27
CA LEU A 93 -1.81 15.65 4.39
C LEU A 93 -2.47 16.80 3.62
N PRO A 94 -2.09 18.07 3.80
CA PRO A 94 -2.70 19.16 3.01
C PRO A 94 -2.40 19.07 1.52
N ILE A 95 -1.23 18.53 1.16
CA ILE A 95 -0.89 18.32 -0.25
C ILE A 95 -1.87 17.33 -0.89
N LEU A 96 -2.14 16.23 -0.19
CA LEU A 96 -3.06 15.19 -0.67
C LEU A 96 -4.51 15.66 -0.62
N GLU A 97 -4.88 16.47 0.37
CA GLU A 97 -6.22 17.05 0.44
C GLU A 97 -6.51 17.93 -0.77
N ALA A 98 -5.50 18.64 -1.26
CA ALA A 98 -5.62 19.51 -2.44
C ALA A 98 -5.52 18.73 -3.76
N GLN A 99 -5.09 17.47 -3.72
CA GLN A 99 -4.91 16.65 -4.93
C GLN A 99 -6.25 16.11 -5.41
N GLU A 100 -6.67 16.50 -6.59
CA GLU A 100 -7.93 16.03 -7.18
C GLU A 100 -7.78 14.68 -7.87
N ASP A 101 -6.72 14.54 -8.66
CA ASP A 101 -6.43 13.29 -9.38
C ASP A 101 -5.68 12.32 -8.46
N PHE A 102 -6.38 11.32 -7.94
CA PHE A 102 -5.82 10.33 -7.02
C PHE A 102 -5.34 9.06 -7.74
N SER A 103 -4.95 9.18 -9.02
CA SER A 103 -4.30 8.08 -9.73
C SER A 103 -2.87 7.89 -9.21
N ASN A 104 -2.35 6.68 -9.37
CA ASN A 104 -0.99 6.36 -8.95
C ASN A 104 0.04 7.34 -9.54
N ASP A 105 -0.04 7.58 -10.85
CA ASP A 105 0.93 8.44 -11.54
C ASP A 105 0.87 9.87 -11.04
N ALA A 106 -0.32 10.43 -10.87
CA ALA A 106 -0.51 11.80 -10.38
C ALA A 106 -0.03 11.96 -8.95
N LEU A 107 -0.34 10.99 -8.08
CA LEU A 107 0.10 10.98 -6.70
C LEU A 107 1.62 10.88 -6.60
N TYR A 108 2.21 9.98 -7.38
CA TYR A 108 3.65 9.79 -7.39
C TYR A 108 4.37 11.06 -7.84
N GLU A 109 3.87 11.69 -8.90
CA GLU A 109 4.43 12.94 -9.41
C GLU A 109 4.37 14.04 -8.35
N ARG A 110 3.22 14.19 -7.69
CA ARG A 110 3.04 15.23 -6.68
C ARG A 110 3.95 15.01 -5.47
N LEU A 111 4.05 13.78 -5.00
CA LEU A 111 4.92 13.46 -3.86
C LEU A 111 6.38 13.55 -4.23
N SER A 112 6.73 13.21 -5.47
CA SER A 112 8.11 13.36 -5.95
C SER A 112 8.53 14.84 -5.95
N ALA A 113 7.62 15.74 -6.29
CA ALA A 113 7.88 17.19 -6.21
C ALA A 113 8.18 17.62 -4.77
N TYR A 114 7.38 17.14 -3.81
CA TYR A 114 7.62 17.41 -2.39
C TYR A 114 8.98 16.88 -1.94
N ILE A 115 9.33 15.66 -2.36
CA ILE A 115 10.61 15.02 -2.04
C ILE A 115 11.77 15.87 -2.57
N SER A 116 11.65 16.36 -3.81
CA SER A 116 12.68 17.23 -4.42
C SER A 116 12.82 18.55 -3.68
N GLU A 117 11.68 19.16 -3.32
CA GLU A 117 11.68 20.45 -2.61
C GLU A 117 12.32 20.34 -1.24
N THR A 118 12.11 19.24 -0.54
CA THR A 118 12.66 19.06 0.81
C THR A 118 14.08 18.49 0.83
N GLY A 119 14.52 17.91 -0.30
CA GLY A 119 15.87 17.34 -0.41
C GLY A 119 16.04 16.01 0.33
N VAL A 120 14.96 15.39 0.77
CA VAL A 120 15.00 14.10 1.45
C VAL A 120 14.94 12.95 0.44
N LYS A 121 15.21 11.73 0.90
CA LYS A 121 15.13 10.55 0.03
C LYS A 121 13.69 10.08 -0.12
N THR A 122 13.41 9.43 -1.23
CA THR A 122 12.07 8.90 -1.54
C THR A 122 11.51 8.03 -0.41
N GLY A 123 12.31 7.10 0.10
CA GLY A 123 11.87 6.20 1.17
C GLY A 123 11.54 6.91 2.47
N PHE A 124 12.22 8.02 2.76
CA PHE A 124 11.97 8.80 3.96
C PHE A 124 10.52 9.33 3.99
N VAL A 125 9.98 9.65 2.82
CA VAL A 125 8.61 10.15 2.67
C VAL A 125 7.62 8.99 2.44
N MET A 126 7.95 8.08 1.53
CA MET A 126 7.01 7.02 1.12
C MET A 126 6.79 5.96 2.21
N TRP A 127 7.79 5.68 3.04
CA TRP A 127 7.65 4.69 4.10
C TRP A 127 6.54 5.06 5.10
N PRO A 128 6.53 6.30 5.66
CA PRO A 128 5.44 6.68 6.56
C PRO A 128 4.07 6.65 5.91
N ILE A 129 3.97 7.11 4.67
CA ILE A 129 2.69 7.13 3.95
C ILE A 129 2.19 5.70 3.75
N ARG A 130 3.04 4.80 3.26
CA ARG A 130 2.67 3.40 3.04
C ARG A 130 2.25 2.73 4.36
N THR A 131 2.98 3.00 5.44
CA THR A 131 2.64 2.47 6.76
C THR A 131 1.27 2.96 7.21
N ALA A 132 1.00 4.26 7.05
CA ALA A 132 -0.27 4.85 7.46
C ALA A 132 -1.45 4.27 6.69
N VAL A 133 -1.31 4.08 5.38
CA VAL A 133 -2.43 3.62 4.54
C VAL A 133 -2.61 2.10 4.54
N SER A 134 -1.61 1.34 4.98
CA SER A 134 -1.70 -0.12 4.99
C SER A 134 -1.69 -0.74 6.38
N GLY A 135 -1.04 -0.10 7.34
CA GLY A 135 -0.84 -0.69 8.67
C GLY A 135 0.00 -1.95 8.63
N LYS A 136 0.79 -2.14 7.58
CA LYS A 136 1.62 -3.34 7.40
C LYS A 136 3.05 -2.98 7.05
N GLN A 137 3.96 -3.80 7.53
CA GLN A 137 5.39 -3.66 7.24
C GLN A 137 5.70 -4.08 5.80
N MET A 138 5.00 -5.09 5.30
CA MET A 138 5.14 -5.59 3.94
C MET A 138 3.83 -5.44 3.18
N THR A 139 3.90 -4.88 1.98
CA THR A 139 2.72 -4.69 1.13
C THR A 139 3.00 -5.16 -0.29
N PRO A 140 1.97 -5.55 -1.06
CA PRO A 140 2.17 -5.98 -2.45
C PRO A 140 2.45 -4.84 -3.41
N ALA A 141 2.31 -3.59 -2.96
CA ALA A 141 2.50 -2.41 -3.81
C ALA A 141 3.02 -1.24 -2.99
N GLY A 142 3.39 -0.15 -3.68
CA GLY A 142 3.85 1.07 -3.04
C GLY A 142 2.72 1.96 -2.53
N ALA A 143 3.08 3.02 -1.80
CA ALA A 143 2.12 3.92 -1.16
C ALA A 143 1.11 4.51 -2.15
N THR A 144 1.57 5.02 -3.29
CA THR A 144 0.69 5.68 -4.25
C THR A 144 -0.25 4.71 -4.96
N GLU A 145 0.21 3.49 -5.22
CA GLU A 145 -0.63 2.45 -5.80
C GLU A 145 -1.75 2.04 -4.84
N ILE A 146 -1.41 1.91 -3.56
CA ILE A 146 -2.38 1.58 -2.52
C ILE A 146 -3.42 2.69 -2.40
N MET A 147 -2.99 3.95 -2.39
CA MET A 147 -3.90 5.10 -2.29
C MET A 147 -4.84 5.19 -3.48
N GLU A 148 -4.37 4.86 -4.69
CA GLU A 148 -5.23 4.83 -5.87
C GLU A 148 -6.39 3.85 -5.69
N VAL A 149 -6.12 2.66 -5.15
CA VAL A 149 -7.15 1.64 -4.92
C VAL A 149 -8.08 2.03 -3.79
N LEU A 150 -7.54 2.55 -2.68
CA LEU A 150 -8.35 2.98 -1.53
C LEU A 150 -9.23 4.17 -1.84
N GLY A 151 -8.76 5.07 -2.70
CA GLY A 151 -9.42 6.32 -2.98
C GLY A 151 -9.04 7.42 -2.01
N LYS A 152 -9.39 8.65 -2.35
CA LYS A 152 -8.98 9.85 -1.61
C LYS A 152 -9.47 9.85 -0.17
N GLU A 153 -10.77 9.66 0.05
CA GLU A 153 -11.36 9.73 1.38
C GLU A 153 -10.74 8.75 2.36
N GLU A 154 -10.66 7.48 1.95
CA GLU A 154 -10.11 6.41 2.80
C GLU A 154 -8.62 6.64 3.07
N SER A 155 -7.88 7.05 2.04
CA SER A 155 -6.44 7.33 2.19
C SER A 155 -6.19 8.45 3.18
N LEU A 156 -6.93 9.55 3.07
CA LEU A 156 -6.78 10.69 3.99
C LEU A 156 -7.17 10.31 5.41
N GLU A 157 -8.23 9.56 5.58
CA GLU A 157 -8.66 9.10 6.92
C GLU A 157 -7.58 8.26 7.58
N ARG A 158 -6.97 7.34 6.83
CA ARG A 158 -5.90 6.48 7.35
C ARG A 158 -4.67 7.29 7.72
N ILE A 159 -4.33 8.31 6.94
CA ILE A 159 -3.20 9.21 7.25
C ILE A 159 -3.49 9.99 8.53
N ARG A 160 -4.72 10.50 8.70
CA ARG A 160 -5.12 11.20 9.93
C ARG A 160 -5.02 10.29 11.15
N LYS A 161 -5.45 9.04 11.03
CA LYS A 161 -5.32 8.06 12.10
C LYS A 161 -3.85 7.79 12.45
N GLY A 162 -2.99 7.74 11.44
CA GLY A 162 -1.55 7.58 11.64
C GLY A 162 -0.96 8.76 12.43
N ILE A 163 -1.38 9.97 12.09
CA ILE A 163 -0.95 11.17 12.81
C ILE A 163 -1.39 11.10 14.28
N GLU A 164 -2.65 10.75 14.52
CA GLU A 164 -3.17 10.60 15.90
C GLU A 164 -2.38 9.56 16.68
N LEU A 165 -2.09 8.43 16.06
CA LEU A 165 -1.31 7.36 16.69
C LEU A 165 0.08 7.83 17.10
N LEU A 166 0.74 8.59 16.22
CA LEU A 166 2.10 9.10 16.48
C LEU A 166 2.13 10.25 17.49
N GLU A 167 1.02 10.97 17.65
CA GLU A 167 0.92 12.08 18.62
C GLU A 167 0.68 11.60 20.06
N LYS A 168 0.32 10.34 20.24
CA LYS A 168 0.12 9.76 21.58
C LYS A 168 1.48 9.49 22.30
#